data_232e1680a140bf12ca72f5e73df4b318
#
_entry.id   232e1680a140bf12ca72f5e73df4b318
#
_cell.length_a   1.000
_cell.length_b   1.000
_cell.length_c   1.000
_cell.angle_alpha   90.00
_cell.angle_beta   90.00
_cell.angle_gamma   90.00
#
_symmetry.space_group_name_H-M   'P 1'
#
loop_
_entity.id
_entity.type
_entity.pdbx_description
1 polymer ?
#
loop_
_entity_poly.entity_id
_entity_poly.type
_entity_poly.pdbx_seq_one_letter_code
_entity_poly.pdbx_strand_id
1 'polypeptide(L)'
;MSKKLIIDWNEYNRSIDELAVQISESGFKPSFIICIARGGLRVGDILSRIFKVKCGYLGVESYSSAGEGKVSDVQNELTFARDLSTTSKSYGENILVTDDLIDTGVTLEKTLDWLKKYKDFANKKVIFKSAVLYKK
;
A
#
# COMPACT_ATOMS: atom_id res chain seq x y z
N MET A 1 20.42 -19.94 -7.87
CA MET A 1 19.95 -20.18 -6.52
C MET A 1 19.59 -18.88 -5.83
N SER A 2 18.38 -18.79 -5.38
CA SER A 2 17.95 -17.58 -4.72
C SER A 2 18.41 -17.56 -3.26
N LYS A 3 18.83 -16.41 -2.82
CA LYS A 3 19.16 -16.23 -1.42
C LYS A 3 17.89 -15.90 -0.66
N LYS A 4 17.71 -16.57 0.46
CA LYS A 4 16.65 -16.17 1.37
C LYS A 4 17.15 -14.98 2.17
N LEU A 5 16.37 -13.92 2.13
CA LEU A 5 16.62 -12.78 2.98
C LEU A 5 15.75 -12.93 4.21
N ILE A 6 16.38 -13.11 5.35
CA ILE A 6 15.67 -13.23 6.60
C ILE A 6 15.80 -11.89 7.31
N ILE A 7 14.66 -11.25 7.52
CA ILE A 7 14.61 -9.96 8.19
C ILE A 7 13.90 -10.17 9.52
N ASP A 8 14.58 -9.90 10.63
CA ASP A 8 13.97 -10.02 11.92
C ASP A 8 13.08 -8.80 12.22
N TRP A 9 12.35 -8.88 13.32
CA TRP A 9 11.40 -7.81 13.66
C TRP A 9 12.07 -6.49 13.96
N ASN A 10 13.28 -6.51 14.46
CA ASN A 10 14.02 -5.27 14.74
C ASN A 10 14.41 -4.58 13.45
N GLU A 11 14.88 -5.34 12.47
CA GLU A 11 15.22 -4.79 11.17
C GLU A 11 13.98 -4.28 10.45
N TYR A 12 12.89 -5.02 10.56
CA TYR A 12 11.63 -4.63 9.94
C TYR A 12 11.15 -3.29 10.49
N ASN A 13 11.14 -3.16 11.81
CA ASN A 13 10.70 -1.93 12.44
C ASN A 13 11.63 -0.76 12.13
N ARG A 14 12.93 -1.02 12.07
CA ARG A 14 13.89 0.01 11.69
C ARG A 14 13.65 0.49 10.27
N SER A 15 13.33 -0.43 9.37
CA SER A 15 13.04 -0.07 7.99
C SER A 15 11.80 0.81 7.90
N ILE A 16 10.80 0.57 8.74
CA ILE A 16 9.61 1.42 8.76
C ILE A 16 9.97 2.80 9.30
N ASP A 17 10.80 2.88 10.33
CA ASP A 17 11.25 4.17 10.85
C ASP A 17 12.01 4.96 9.79
N GLU A 18 12.89 4.29 9.05
CA GLU A 18 13.62 4.93 7.96
C GLU A 18 12.67 5.42 6.87
N LEU A 19 11.66 4.64 6.55
CA LEU A 19 10.65 5.03 5.58
C LEU A 19 9.91 6.28 6.04
N ALA A 20 9.58 6.34 7.34
CA ALA A 20 8.91 7.50 7.91
C ALA A 20 9.78 8.76 7.76
N VAL A 21 11.08 8.63 8.00
CA VAL A 21 12.02 9.74 7.82
C VAL A 21 12.04 10.19 6.37
N GLN A 22 12.09 9.25 5.43
CA GLN A 22 12.09 9.58 4.01
C GLN A 22 10.82 10.33 3.61
N ILE A 23 9.68 9.88 4.10
CA ILE A 23 8.41 10.56 3.82
C ILE A 23 8.44 11.98 4.37
N SER A 24 8.90 12.12 5.60
CA SER A 24 8.99 13.42 6.25
C SER A 24 9.92 14.37 5.49
N GLU A 25 11.07 13.86 5.06
CA GLU A 25 12.04 14.65 4.34
C GLU A 25 11.58 15.05 2.95
N SER A 26 10.67 14.27 2.37
CA SER A 26 10.13 14.59 1.04
C SER A 26 9.19 15.80 1.06
N GLY A 27 8.76 16.21 2.24
CA GLY A 27 7.83 17.32 2.39
C GLY A 27 6.38 16.93 2.27
N PHE A 28 6.10 15.67 1.93
CA PHE A 28 4.72 15.20 1.84
C PHE A 28 4.17 14.96 3.23
N LYS A 29 3.06 15.61 3.54
CA LYS A 29 2.41 15.47 4.85
C LYS A 29 1.12 14.67 4.67
N PRO A 30 1.14 13.38 5.00
CA PRO A 30 -0.06 12.57 4.81
C PRO A 30 -1.20 13.07 5.70
N SER A 31 -2.39 13.14 5.13
CA SER A 31 -3.59 13.42 5.90
C SER A 31 -4.36 12.14 6.20
N PHE A 32 -4.07 11.07 5.46
CA PHE A 32 -4.71 9.78 5.63
C PHE A 32 -3.80 8.71 5.01
N ILE A 33 -3.80 7.53 5.59
CA ILE A 33 -2.96 6.44 5.08
C ILE A 33 -3.86 5.27 4.70
N ILE A 34 -3.66 4.75 3.50
CA ILE A 34 -4.34 3.54 3.04
C ILE A 34 -3.36 2.39 3.05
N CYS A 35 -3.70 1.35 3.80
CA CYS A 35 -2.89 0.15 3.90
C CYS A 35 -3.42 -0.88 2.92
N ILE A 36 -2.57 -1.32 2.02
CA ILE A 36 -2.95 -2.41 1.12
C ILE A 36 -2.85 -3.71 1.92
N ALA A 37 -3.99 -4.33 2.14
CA ALA A 37 -4.01 -5.58 2.88
C ALA A 37 -3.59 -6.72 1.94
N ARG A 38 -2.78 -7.63 2.42
CA ARG A 38 -2.40 -7.74 3.84
C ARG A 38 -1.00 -7.20 4.11
N GLY A 39 -0.12 -7.16 3.10
CA GLY A 39 1.27 -6.79 3.29
C GLY A 39 1.48 -5.40 3.86
N GLY A 40 0.64 -4.46 3.49
CA GLY A 40 0.78 -3.09 3.95
C GLY A 40 0.15 -2.78 5.29
N LEU A 41 -0.49 -3.77 5.94
CA LEU A 41 -1.20 -3.51 7.19
C LEU A 41 -0.27 -3.03 8.29
N ARG A 42 0.84 -3.73 8.51
CA ARG A 42 1.76 -3.36 9.58
C ARG A 42 2.47 -2.05 9.29
N VAL A 43 2.94 -1.90 8.06
CA VAL A 43 3.63 -0.67 7.64
C VAL A 43 2.70 0.53 7.81
N GLY A 44 1.49 0.40 7.29
CA GLY A 44 0.52 1.49 7.36
C GLY A 44 0.10 1.82 8.77
N ASP A 45 -0.12 0.80 9.60
CA ASP A 45 -0.49 1.02 10.98
C ASP A 45 0.59 1.81 11.73
N ILE A 46 1.83 1.40 11.59
CA ILE A 46 2.94 2.07 12.27
C ILE A 46 3.09 3.50 11.76
N LEU A 47 3.05 3.68 10.44
CA LEU A 47 3.17 5.01 9.87
C LEU A 47 2.03 5.93 10.32
N SER A 48 0.82 5.38 10.42
CA SER A 48 -0.32 6.19 10.86
C SER A 48 -0.12 6.71 12.28
N ARG A 49 0.51 5.90 13.13
CA ARG A 49 0.80 6.30 14.51
C ARG A 49 1.93 7.32 14.56
N ILE A 50 2.94 7.17 13.71
CA ILE A 50 4.05 8.13 13.64
C ILE A 50 3.55 9.48 13.16
N PHE A 51 2.77 9.50 12.10
CA PHE A 51 2.27 10.76 11.54
C PHE A 51 1.00 11.25 12.22
N LYS A 52 0.44 10.46 13.13
CA LYS A 52 -0.77 10.82 13.89
C LYS A 52 -1.95 11.14 12.98
N VAL A 53 -2.14 10.29 11.99
CA VAL A 53 -3.26 10.38 11.07
C VAL A 53 -4.04 9.07 11.09
N LYS A 54 -5.27 9.11 10.63
CA LYS A 54 -6.08 7.92 10.54
C LYS A 54 -5.69 7.09 9.34
N CYS A 55 -6.04 5.83 9.37
CA CYS A 55 -5.75 4.94 8.26
C CYS A 55 -6.99 4.12 7.90
N GLY A 56 -6.94 3.59 6.70
CA GLY A 56 -7.95 2.67 6.20
C GLY A 56 -7.26 1.48 5.57
N TYR A 57 -8.04 0.48 5.28
CA TYR A 57 -7.53 -0.80 4.78
C TYR A 57 -8.25 -1.14 3.50
N LEU A 58 -7.48 -1.49 2.47
CA LEU A 58 -8.04 -1.94 1.20
C LEU A 58 -7.52 -3.32 0.91
N GLY A 59 -8.41 -4.29 0.85
CA GLY A 59 -8.05 -5.64 0.47
C GLY A 59 -7.75 -5.70 -1.02
N VAL A 60 -6.57 -6.16 -1.37
CA VAL A 60 -6.16 -6.37 -2.75
C VAL A 60 -5.52 -7.75 -2.82
N GLU A 61 -6.03 -8.57 -3.68
CA GLU A 61 -5.54 -9.92 -3.81
C GLU A 61 -5.13 -10.19 -5.23
N SER A 62 -3.91 -10.68 -5.40
CA SER A 62 -3.41 -11.06 -6.69
C SER A 62 -3.82 -12.49 -6.99
N TYR A 63 -4.46 -12.67 -8.11
CA TYR A 63 -4.97 -13.97 -8.49
C TYR A 63 -4.27 -14.42 -9.77
N SER A 64 -3.55 -15.52 -9.67
CA SER A 64 -2.85 -16.06 -10.82
C SER A 64 -3.54 -17.31 -11.30
N SER A 65 -3.93 -17.32 -12.57
CA SER A 65 -4.52 -18.51 -13.16
C SER A 65 -3.48 -19.56 -13.50
N ALA A 66 -2.21 -19.28 -13.30
CA ALA A 66 -1.15 -20.23 -13.59
C ALA A 66 -1.02 -21.31 -12.54
N GLY A 67 -1.78 -21.23 -11.48
CA GLY A 67 -1.65 -22.14 -10.35
C GLY A 67 -2.00 -23.57 -10.65
N GLU A 68 -2.56 -23.87 -11.81
CA GLU A 68 -2.92 -25.23 -12.16
C GLU A 68 -2.12 -25.77 -13.32
N GLY A 69 -0.88 -25.37 -13.37
CA GLY A 69 0.03 -25.90 -14.37
C GLY A 69 -0.11 -25.28 -15.74
N LYS A 70 -0.88 -24.24 -15.84
CA LYS A 70 -1.04 -23.56 -17.12
C LYS A 70 0.14 -22.65 -17.37
N VAL A 71 0.39 -22.42 -18.64
CA VAL A 71 1.42 -21.50 -19.03
C VAL A 71 1.09 -20.12 -18.47
N SER A 72 2.05 -19.53 -17.86
CA SER A 72 1.83 -18.32 -17.10
C SER A 72 2.10 -17.05 -17.89
N ASP A 73 1.83 -17.06 -19.15
CA ASP A 73 1.79 -15.80 -19.88
C ASP A 73 0.48 -15.06 -19.58
N VAL A 74 -0.38 -15.67 -18.80
CA VAL A 74 -1.60 -15.02 -18.36
C VAL A 74 -1.24 -13.99 -17.30
N GLN A 75 -1.75 -12.78 -17.49
CA GLN A 75 -1.52 -11.71 -16.53
C GLN A 75 -2.23 -12.03 -15.23
N ASN A 76 -1.56 -11.66 -14.14
CA ASN A 76 -2.19 -11.75 -12.83
C ASN A 76 -3.35 -10.78 -12.78
N GLU A 77 -4.48 -11.28 -12.34
CA GLU A 77 -5.63 -10.42 -12.11
C GLU A 77 -5.64 -10.00 -10.65
N LEU A 78 -6.07 -8.78 -10.43
CA LEU A 78 -6.23 -8.25 -9.09
C LEU A 78 -7.69 -8.20 -8.74
N THR A 79 -7.99 -8.67 -7.55
CA THR A 79 -9.32 -8.54 -6.97
C THR A 79 -9.25 -7.52 -5.87
N PHE A 80 -10.13 -6.55 -5.92
CA PHE A 80 -10.21 -5.50 -4.93
C PHE A 80 -11.41 -5.73 -4.02
N ALA A 81 -11.26 -5.36 -2.76
CA ALA A 81 -12.41 -5.29 -1.87
C ALA A 81 -13.43 -4.30 -2.45
N ARG A 82 -14.67 -4.47 -2.06
CA ARG A 82 -15.72 -3.58 -2.55
C ARG A 82 -15.54 -2.16 -2.03
N ASP A 83 -15.11 -2.05 -0.81
CA ASP A 83 -15.01 -0.76 -0.14
C ASP A 83 -13.74 -0.66 0.65
N LEU A 84 -13.30 0.57 0.83
CA LEU A 84 -12.23 0.90 1.73
C LEU A 84 -12.77 0.84 3.16
N SER A 85 -12.08 0.13 4.04
CA SER A 85 -12.50 -0.02 5.42
C SER A 85 -11.82 1.03 6.29
N THR A 86 -12.58 1.90 6.89
CA THR A 86 -12.05 2.91 7.79
C THR A 86 -13.13 3.46 8.68
N THR A 87 -12.73 3.94 9.85
CA THR A 87 -13.63 4.67 10.73
C THR A 87 -13.51 6.17 10.53
N SER A 88 -12.61 6.61 9.67
CA SER A 88 -12.45 8.04 9.42
C SER A 88 -13.59 8.57 8.60
N LYS A 89 -14.03 9.77 8.94
CA LYS A 89 -15.12 10.44 8.21
C LYS A 89 -14.61 11.39 7.16
N SER A 90 -13.31 11.65 7.16
CA SER A 90 -12.70 12.52 6.16
C SER A 90 -11.29 12.04 5.89
N TYR A 91 -10.79 12.38 4.73
CA TYR A 91 -9.48 11.90 4.29
C TYR A 91 -8.46 13.02 4.13
N GLY A 92 -8.88 14.25 4.02
CA GLY A 92 -8.00 15.33 3.63
C GLY A 92 -7.59 15.18 2.18
N GLU A 93 -6.51 15.86 1.80
CA GLU A 93 -6.10 15.90 0.40
C GLU A 93 -4.86 15.08 0.09
N ASN A 94 -4.12 14.64 1.10
CA ASN A 94 -2.85 13.97 0.91
C ASN A 94 -2.94 12.53 1.40
N ILE A 95 -3.10 11.62 0.47
CA ILE A 95 -3.30 10.21 0.80
C ILE A 95 -2.02 9.44 0.52
N LEU A 96 -1.53 8.75 1.55
CA LEU A 96 -0.37 7.88 1.41
C LEU A 96 -0.85 6.44 1.31
N VAL A 97 -0.45 5.76 0.26
CA VAL A 97 -0.80 4.36 0.04
C VAL A 97 0.42 3.51 0.37
N THR A 98 0.27 2.55 1.25
CA THR A 98 1.40 1.76 1.72
C THR A 98 1.25 0.28 1.44
N ASP A 99 2.37 -0.32 1.10
CA ASP A 99 2.50 -1.76 0.95
C ASP A 99 3.88 -2.16 1.47
N ASP A 100 4.09 -3.44 1.74
CA ASP A 100 5.38 -3.88 2.25
C ASP A 100 6.36 -4.19 1.13
N LEU A 101 5.88 -4.65 0.00
CA LEU A 101 6.74 -5.13 -1.07
C LEU A 101 6.20 -4.71 -2.42
N ILE A 102 7.09 -4.24 -3.27
CA ILE A 102 6.75 -4.00 -4.67
C ILE A 102 7.61 -4.93 -5.53
N ASP A 103 6.96 -5.65 -6.40
CA ASP A 103 7.64 -6.55 -7.33
C ASP A 103 7.80 -5.86 -8.68
N THR A 104 6.71 -5.72 -9.41
CA THR A 104 6.73 -5.07 -10.72
C THR A 104 6.13 -3.68 -10.71
N GLY A 105 5.46 -3.33 -9.64
CA GLY A 105 4.72 -2.07 -9.56
C GLY A 105 3.32 -2.14 -10.14
N VAL A 106 2.96 -3.24 -10.77
CA VAL A 106 1.65 -3.35 -11.42
C VAL A 106 0.53 -3.31 -10.39
N THR A 107 0.70 -4.02 -9.27
CA THR A 107 -0.31 -4.03 -8.22
C THR A 107 -0.54 -2.63 -7.68
N LEU A 108 0.54 -1.92 -7.41
CA LEU A 108 0.45 -0.57 -6.87
C LEU A 108 -0.21 0.37 -7.86
N GLU A 109 0.19 0.29 -9.13
CA GLU A 109 -0.35 1.13 -10.16
C GLU A 109 -1.86 0.92 -10.33
N LYS A 110 -2.29 -0.34 -10.37
CA LYS A 110 -3.70 -0.66 -10.49
C LYS A 110 -4.48 -0.25 -9.25
N THR A 111 -3.87 -0.36 -8.09
CA THR A 111 -4.50 0.08 -6.84
C THR A 111 -4.72 1.59 -6.84
N LEU A 112 -3.73 2.34 -7.30
CA LEU A 112 -3.87 3.79 -7.40
C LEU A 112 -4.97 4.17 -8.38
N ASP A 113 -5.04 3.47 -9.51
CA ASP A 113 -6.12 3.71 -10.49
C ASP A 113 -7.48 3.41 -9.89
N TRP A 114 -7.60 2.32 -9.14
CA TRP A 114 -8.84 1.95 -8.49
C TRP A 114 -9.27 3.05 -7.50
N LEU A 115 -8.32 3.54 -6.71
CA LEU A 115 -8.61 4.57 -5.72
C LEU A 115 -9.06 5.87 -6.36
N LYS A 116 -8.46 6.25 -7.46
CA LYS A 116 -8.84 7.49 -8.15
C LYS A 116 -10.28 7.44 -8.65
N LYS A 117 -10.78 6.24 -8.93
CA LYS A 117 -12.14 6.06 -9.40
C LYS A 117 -13.12 5.71 -8.29
N TYR A 118 -12.60 5.45 -7.09
CA TYR A 118 -13.44 5.06 -5.97
C TYR A 118 -14.36 6.22 -5.58
N LYS A 119 -15.58 5.88 -5.19
CA LYS A 119 -16.64 6.88 -4.91
C LYS A 119 -16.20 7.96 -3.92
N ASP A 120 -15.37 7.60 -2.95
CA ASP A 120 -14.95 8.56 -1.93
C ASP A 120 -13.93 9.58 -2.43
N PHE A 121 -13.24 9.27 -3.51
CA PHE A 121 -12.18 10.12 -4.03
C PHE A 121 -12.45 10.66 -5.43
N ALA A 122 -13.39 10.07 -6.14
CA ALA A 122 -13.71 10.50 -7.49
C ALA A 122 -14.21 11.94 -7.47
N ASN A 123 -13.72 12.75 -8.39
CA ASN A 123 -14.09 14.17 -8.51
C ASN A 123 -13.66 15.03 -7.32
N LYS A 124 -12.73 14.54 -6.52
CA LYS A 124 -12.17 15.32 -5.42
C LYS A 124 -10.71 15.63 -5.71
N LYS A 125 -10.24 16.72 -5.15
CA LYS A 125 -8.85 17.10 -5.27
C LYS A 125 -8.05 16.33 -4.24
N VAL A 126 -7.44 15.23 -4.68
CA VAL A 126 -6.69 14.35 -3.79
C VAL A 126 -5.36 14.02 -4.44
N ILE A 127 -4.31 14.08 -3.67
CA ILE A 127 -2.97 13.69 -4.10
C ILE A 127 -2.66 12.34 -3.48
N PHE A 128 -2.33 11.37 -4.32
CA PHE A 128 -1.91 10.05 -3.86
C PHE A 128 -0.41 9.91 -4.00
N LYS A 129 0.24 9.48 -2.94
CA LYS A 129 1.63 9.07 -2.96
C LYS A 129 1.72 7.66 -2.40
N SER A 130 2.74 6.95 -2.81
CA SER A 130 2.93 5.58 -2.34
C SER A 130 4.22 5.46 -1.57
N ALA A 131 4.20 4.57 -0.59
CA ALA A 131 5.38 4.24 0.20
C ALA A 131 5.45 2.73 0.33
N VAL A 132 6.58 2.17 -0.04
CA VAL A 132 6.79 0.74 -0.05
C VAL A 132 8.06 0.45 0.73
N LEU A 133 7.98 -0.57 1.60
CA LEU A 133 9.10 -0.89 2.46
C LEU A 133 10.25 -1.52 1.71
N TYR A 134 9.94 -2.45 0.83
CA TYR A 134 10.95 -3.16 0.03
C TYR A 134 10.61 -3.12 -1.44
N LYS A 135 11.64 -2.95 -2.25
CA LYS A 135 11.52 -3.04 -3.69
C LYS A 135 12.28 -4.27 -4.14
N LYS A 136 11.59 -5.13 -4.83
CA LYS A 136 12.15 -6.37 -5.30
C LYS A 136 12.91 -6.18 -6.62
#